data_5d31be29af5a1dab188b199abfb80a87
#
_entry.id   5d31be29af5a1dab188b199abfb80a87
#
_cell.length_a   1.000
_cell.length_b   1.000
_cell.length_c   1.000
_cell.angle_alpha   90.00
_cell.angle_beta   90.00
_cell.angle_gamma   90.00
#
_symmetry.space_group_name_H-M   'P 1'
#
loop_
_entity.id
_entity.type
_entity.pdbx_description
1 polymer ?
#
loop_
_entity_poly.entity_id
_entity_poly.type
_entity_poly.pdbx_seq_one_letter_code
_entity_poly.pdbx_strand_id
1 'polypeptide(L)'
;QFDNQMTEEQTFEVLTNMLGELKDGHVNLYAPFDVGRDWSWKEDYPSHFSENVLKLYLGKDYKIAAGMKYRILNDNVAYLRCATFVNDFGAGNLDRILLYFAPCNGLIIDLRENGGGMVTSAEALAARFTNEEVLVGYMQHKTGRGHNDFSPRRQQILKPSKGLRWQKRVVVLTNRGVYSAANEFVKYMKCLPQVTIVGDRTGGGAGLPFSSELPNGWIVRFSACPMYDRVRHRPNASGRHETYGPGTR
;
A
#
# COMPACT_ATOMS: atom_id res chain seq x y z
N GLN A 1 13.94 1.85 30.94
CA GLN A 1 14.03 2.61 32.22
C GLN A 1 14.53 4.00 31.86
N PHE A 2 13.77 5.02 32.22
CA PHE A 2 14.18 6.42 32.05
C PHE A 2 14.89 6.89 33.29
N ASP A 3 16.06 7.49 33.16
CA ASP A 3 16.78 8.14 34.21
C ASP A 3 16.72 9.66 33.99
N ASN A 4 16.59 10.45 35.06
CA ASN A 4 16.57 11.92 34.99
C ASN A 4 17.88 12.54 34.47
N GLN A 5 18.91 11.73 34.19
CA GLN A 5 20.20 12.13 33.63
C GLN A 5 20.36 11.77 32.16
N MET A 6 19.33 11.17 31.49
CA MET A 6 19.41 10.82 30.11
C MET A 6 19.40 12.08 29.21
N THR A 7 20.26 12.08 28.21
CA THR A 7 20.20 13.10 27.15
C THR A 7 18.95 12.89 26.25
N GLU A 8 18.61 13.88 25.42
CA GLU A 8 17.53 13.75 24.46
C GLU A 8 17.78 12.61 23.47
N GLU A 9 19.02 12.45 22.98
CA GLU A 9 19.42 11.36 22.08
C GLU A 9 19.26 10.00 22.74
N GLN A 10 19.70 9.83 23.99
CA GLN A 10 19.53 8.58 24.73
C GLN A 10 18.05 8.26 24.96
N THR A 11 17.24 9.26 25.28
CA THR A 11 15.79 9.11 25.41
C THR A 11 15.15 8.69 24.09
N PHE A 12 15.59 9.29 22.98
CA PHE A 12 15.13 8.95 21.64
C PHE A 12 15.46 7.49 21.27
N GLU A 13 16.68 7.04 21.55
CA GLU A 13 17.10 5.65 21.29
C GLU A 13 16.27 4.64 22.08
N VAL A 14 16.06 4.89 23.38
CA VAL A 14 15.24 4.01 24.23
C VAL A 14 13.80 3.92 23.72
N LEU A 15 13.19 5.05 23.38
CA LEU A 15 11.82 5.08 22.84
C LEU A 15 11.75 4.42 21.46
N THR A 16 12.71 4.66 20.58
CA THR A 16 12.77 4.05 19.25
C THR A 16 12.89 2.53 19.37
N ASN A 17 13.77 2.03 20.22
CA ASN A 17 13.94 0.60 20.45
C ASN A 17 12.66 -0.03 21.02
N MET A 18 12.03 0.61 22.00
CA MET A 18 10.75 0.15 22.55
C MET A 18 9.64 0.08 21.49
N LEU A 19 9.52 1.10 20.66
CA LEU A 19 8.54 1.15 19.57
C LEU A 19 8.87 0.14 18.46
N GLY A 20 10.14 -0.12 18.20
CA GLY A 20 10.62 -1.11 17.23
C GLY A 20 10.16 -2.55 17.54
N GLU A 21 9.92 -2.88 18.82
CA GLU A 21 9.37 -4.19 19.20
C GLU A 21 7.98 -4.47 18.61
N LEU A 22 7.25 -3.45 18.19
CA LEU A 22 5.97 -3.60 17.50
C LEU A 22 6.12 -4.11 16.07
N LYS A 23 7.31 -4.01 15.47
CA LYS A 23 7.66 -4.49 14.11
C LYS A 23 6.67 -4.04 13.04
N ASP A 24 6.20 -2.80 13.14
CA ASP A 24 5.29 -2.15 12.22
C ASP A 24 5.95 -0.91 11.62
N GLY A 25 6.19 -0.88 10.33
CA GLY A 25 6.80 0.24 9.62
C GLY A 25 5.99 1.55 9.66
N HIS A 26 4.75 1.52 10.12
CA HIS A 26 3.97 2.72 10.43
C HIS A 26 4.23 3.28 11.82
N VAL A 27 4.90 2.52 12.71
CA VAL A 27 5.31 3.02 14.04
C VAL A 27 6.59 3.80 13.87
N ASN A 28 6.49 5.11 14.06
CA ASN A 28 7.61 6.03 13.92
C ASN A 28 7.64 7.01 15.10
N LEU A 29 8.84 7.36 15.54
CA LEU A 29 9.08 8.45 16.46
C LEU A 29 9.77 9.59 15.72
N TYR A 30 9.19 10.77 15.73
CA TYR A 30 9.75 11.97 15.11
C TYR A 30 10.25 12.91 16.20
N ALA A 31 11.53 13.20 16.18
CA ALA A 31 12.17 14.26 16.97
C ALA A 31 12.71 15.34 16.02
N PRO A 32 13.05 16.55 16.49
CA PRO A 32 13.60 17.62 15.66
C PRO A 32 14.90 17.23 14.93
N PHE A 33 15.62 16.25 15.45
CA PHE A 33 16.95 15.87 14.98
C PHE A 33 16.98 14.48 14.31
N ASP A 34 15.95 13.62 14.49
CA ASP A 34 15.96 12.28 13.89
C ASP A 34 14.54 11.66 13.79
N VAL A 35 14.45 10.53 13.05
CA VAL A 35 13.24 9.73 12.89
C VAL A 35 13.53 8.26 13.21
N GLY A 36 13.03 7.79 14.35
CA GLY A 36 13.07 6.37 14.74
C GLY A 36 12.03 5.54 13.98
N ARG A 37 12.46 4.42 13.36
CA ARG A 37 11.59 3.54 12.58
C ARG A 37 12.14 2.12 12.51
N ASP A 38 11.27 1.13 12.62
CA ASP A 38 11.61 -0.27 12.30
C ASP A 38 11.56 -0.51 10.77
N TRP A 39 12.66 -1.06 10.22
CA TRP A 39 12.78 -1.44 8.82
C TRP A 39 12.81 -2.94 8.60
N SER A 40 12.75 -3.76 9.66
CA SER A 40 12.86 -5.22 9.58
C SER A 40 11.83 -5.88 8.67
N TRP A 41 10.70 -5.22 8.41
CA TRP A 41 9.68 -5.70 7.49
C TRP A 41 10.15 -5.73 6.02
N LYS A 42 11.17 -4.94 5.67
CA LYS A 42 11.74 -4.82 4.31
C LYS A 42 13.17 -5.36 4.21
N GLU A 43 13.90 -5.45 5.32
CA GLU A 43 15.27 -5.97 5.35
C GLU A 43 15.31 -7.45 4.95
N ASP A 44 16.42 -7.89 4.39
CA ASP A 44 16.67 -9.27 3.94
C ASP A 44 15.79 -9.78 2.80
N TYR A 45 15.03 -8.91 2.14
CA TYR A 45 14.25 -9.26 0.95
C TYR A 45 14.87 -8.65 -0.31
N PRO A 46 15.12 -9.46 -1.35
CA PRO A 46 15.59 -8.93 -2.62
C PRO A 46 14.51 -8.02 -3.24
N SER A 47 14.93 -6.85 -3.73
CA SER A 47 14.00 -5.89 -4.33
C SER A 47 13.30 -6.42 -5.58
N HIS A 48 13.96 -7.29 -6.36
CA HIS A 48 13.48 -7.76 -7.67
C HIS A 48 13.04 -6.60 -8.59
N PHE A 49 13.60 -5.41 -8.38
CA PHE A 49 13.31 -4.19 -9.12
C PHE A 49 14.61 -3.44 -9.45
N SER A 50 14.71 -2.96 -10.67
CA SER A 50 15.82 -2.13 -11.14
C SER A 50 15.30 -1.04 -12.06
N GLU A 51 15.58 0.22 -11.74
CA GLU A 51 15.26 1.36 -12.61
C GLU A 51 15.94 1.25 -13.98
N ASN A 52 17.13 0.66 -14.07
CA ASN A 52 17.82 0.47 -15.34
C ASN A 52 17.09 -0.55 -16.22
N VAL A 53 16.62 -1.65 -15.63
CA VAL A 53 15.80 -2.65 -16.34
C VAL A 53 14.45 -2.05 -16.73
N LEU A 54 13.82 -1.25 -15.84
CA LEU A 54 12.57 -0.56 -16.15
C LEU A 54 12.71 0.36 -17.36
N LYS A 55 13.83 1.09 -17.51
CA LYS A 55 14.11 1.95 -18.66
C LYS A 55 14.19 1.18 -19.98
N LEU A 56 14.63 -0.09 -19.96
CA LEU A 56 14.63 -0.95 -21.14
C LEU A 56 13.20 -1.25 -21.62
N TYR A 57 12.28 -1.55 -20.70
CA TYR A 57 10.88 -1.80 -21.02
C TYR A 57 10.13 -0.52 -21.44
N LEU A 58 10.34 0.58 -20.71
CA LEU A 58 9.68 1.84 -21.00
C LEU A 58 10.23 2.51 -22.26
N GLY A 59 11.53 2.34 -22.56
CA GLY A 59 12.18 3.08 -23.64
C GLY A 59 12.14 4.59 -23.44
N LYS A 60 12.10 5.34 -24.54
CA LYS A 60 12.02 6.83 -24.53
C LYS A 60 10.59 7.34 -24.75
N ASP A 61 9.68 6.52 -25.27
CA ASP A 61 8.36 6.92 -25.78
C ASP A 61 7.21 6.62 -24.79
N TYR A 62 7.51 6.48 -23.50
CA TYR A 62 6.46 6.33 -22.52
C TYR A 62 5.72 7.64 -22.25
N LYS A 63 4.47 7.52 -21.83
CA LYS A 63 3.62 8.65 -21.43
C LYS A 63 3.55 8.76 -19.92
N ILE A 64 3.15 9.93 -19.42
CA ILE A 64 2.94 10.18 -18.00
C ILE A 64 1.56 10.79 -17.79
N ALA A 65 0.82 10.28 -16.81
CA ALA A 65 -0.38 10.91 -16.27
C ALA A 65 -0.47 10.64 -14.75
N ALA A 66 -0.76 11.67 -13.97
CA ALA A 66 -0.80 11.63 -12.51
C ALA A 66 0.45 10.97 -11.86
N GLY A 67 1.64 11.17 -12.43
CA GLY A 67 2.89 10.57 -11.98
C GLY A 67 3.10 9.11 -12.40
N MET A 68 2.10 8.45 -12.98
CA MET A 68 2.24 7.10 -13.51
C MET A 68 2.87 7.12 -14.89
N LYS A 69 3.87 6.25 -15.12
CA LYS A 69 4.49 6.03 -16.46
C LYS A 69 3.77 4.90 -17.16
N TYR A 70 3.46 5.07 -18.43
CA TYR A 70 2.71 4.05 -19.17
C TYR A 70 3.05 4.02 -20.65
N ARG A 71 2.99 2.82 -21.25
CA ARG A 71 3.12 2.59 -22.69
C ARG A 71 2.47 1.26 -23.10
N ILE A 72 2.30 1.07 -24.41
CA ILE A 72 1.97 -0.23 -25.00
C ILE A 72 3.29 -0.91 -25.34
N LEU A 73 3.48 -2.14 -24.81
CA LEU A 73 4.60 -3.01 -25.13
C LEU A 73 4.32 -3.77 -26.44
N ASN A 74 5.29 -4.56 -26.87
CA ASN A 74 5.09 -5.50 -27.98
C ASN A 74 3.90 -6.43 -27.66
N ASP A 75 3.32 -7.04 -28.67
CA ASP A 75 2.19 -7.98 -28.58
C ASP A 75 0.89 -7.35 -27.98
N ASN A 76 0.73 -6.05 -28.08
CA ASN A 76 -0.43 -5.31 -27.56
C ASN A 76 -0.68 -5.52 -26.07
N VAL A 77 0.37 -5.55 -25.29
CA VAL A 77 0.31 -5.58 -23.82
C VAL A 77 0.48 -4.17 -23.27
N ALA A 78 -0.49 -3.72 -22.50
CA ALA A 78 -0.40 -2.46 -21.76
C ALA A 78 0.53 -2.60 -20.55
N TYR A 79 1.36 -1.59 -20.29
CA TYR A 79 2.22 -1.51 -19.11
C TYR A 79 2.01 -0.18 -18.39
N LEU A 80 1.70 -0.26 -17.10
CA LEU A 80 1.48 0.87 -16.21
C LEU A 80 2.41 0.75 -14.99
N ARG A 81 3.35 1.66 -14.84
CA ARG A 81 4.17 1.80 -13.64
C ARG A 81 3.51 2.79 -12.70
N CYS A 82 3.01 2.31 -11.57
CA CYS A 82 2.52 3.12 -10.46
C CYS A 82 3.54 3.05 -9.32
N ALA A 83 4.44 4.02 -9.26
CA ALA A 83 5.55 4.05 -8.29
C ALA A 83 5.14 4.54 -6.91
N THR A 84 4.01 5.25 -6.81
CA THR A 84 3.50 5.81 -5.54
C THR A 84 2.01 6.12 -5.65
N PHE A 85 1.33 6.12 -4.52
CA PHE A 85 -0.04 6.61 -4.38
C PHE A 85 -0.11 7.99 -3.68
N VAL A 86 1.00 8.70 -3.55
CA VAL A 86 1.02 10.04 -2.96
C VAL A 86 0.27 11.06 -3.81
N ASN A 87 0.28 10.88 -5.14
CA ASN A 87 -0.44 11.76 -6.06
C ASN A 87 -1.94 11.47 -6.05
N ASP A 88 -2.77 12.50 -6.21
CA ASP A 88 -4.18 12.32 -6.51
C ASP A 88 -4.38 11.86 -7.97
N PHE A 89 -5.23 10.86 -8.16
CA PHE A 89 -5.54 10.32 -9.47
C PHE A 89 -6.88 10.88 -9.96
N GLY A 90 -6.83 12.02 -10.62
CA GLY A 90 -8.01 12.60 -11.25
C GLY A 90 -8.66 11.63 -12.25
N ALA A 91 -9.99 11.64 -12.29
CA ALA A 91 -10.76 10.74 -13.17
C ALA A 91 -10.33 10.82 -14.64
N GLY A 92 -10.10 12.02 -15.17
CA GLY A 92 -9.65 12.23 -16.54
C GLY A 92 -8.25 11.67 -16.83
N ASN A 93 -7.36 11.63 -15.83
CA ASN A 93 -6.04 11.01 -16.00
C ASN A 93 -6.15 9.49 -16.17
N LEU A 94 -6.99 8.85 -15.36
CA LEU A 94 -7.23 7.41 -15.45
C LEU A 94 -7.97 7.06 -16.76
N ASP A 95 -8.96 7.84 -17.16
CA ASP A 95 -9.66 7.67 -18.44
C ASP A 95 -8.69 7.77 -19.61
N ARG A 96 -7.80 8.75 -19.61
CA ARG A 96 -6.77 8.92 -20.64
C ARG A 96 -5.85 7.70 -20.77
N ILE A 97 -5.41 7.13 -19.63
CA ILE A 97 -4.58 5.93 -19.60
C ILE A 97 -5.34 4.75 -20.18
N LEU A 98 -6.58 4.51 -19.74
CA LEU A 98 -7.37 3.36 -20.16
C LEU A 98 -7.82 3.48 -21.64
N LEU A 99 -8.10 4.69 -22.11
CA LEU A 99 -8.40 4.93 -23.52
C LEU A 99 -7.18 4.61 -24.39
N TYR A 100 -5.99 5.03 -23.98
CA TYR A 100 -4.76 4.70 -24.70
C TYR A 100 -4.50 3.18 -24.74
N PHE A 101 -4.90 2.46 -23.71
CA PHE A 101 -4.76 1.00 -23.61
C PHE A 101 -5.91 0.21 -24.27
N ALA A 102 -6.94 0.87 -24.81
CA ALA A 102 -8.11 0.20 -25.35
C ALA A 102 -7.81 -0.93 -26.37
N PRO A 103 -6.80 -0.81 -27.28
CA PRO A 103 -6.48 -1.88 -28.23
C PRO A 103 -5.73 -3.07 -27.58
N CYS A 104 -5.22 -2.94 -26.36
CA CYS A 104 -4.40 -3.97 -25.74
C CYS A 104 -5.22 -5.18 -25.27
N ASN A 105 -4.58 -6.36 -25.26
CA ASN A 105 -5.19 -7.63 -24.85
C ASN A 105 -5.10 -7.90 -23.34
N GLY A 106 -4.14 -7.28 -22.67
CA GLY A 106 -3.91 -7.41 -21.24
C GLY A 106 -3.16 -6.20 -20.69
N LEU A 107 -3.11 -6.08 -19.36
CA LEU A 107 -2.47 -4.98 -18.66
C LEU A 107 -1.54 -5.52 -17.57
N ILE A 108 -0.32 -5.00 -17.53
CA ILE A 108 0.63 -5.18 -16.43
C ILE A 108 0.63 -3.90 -15.60
N ILE A 109 0.32 -4.00 -14.32
CA ILE A 109 0.46 -2.91 -13.35
C ILE A 109 1.67 -3.22 -12.47
N ASP A 110 2.72 -2.42 -12.58
CA ASP A 110 3.93 -2.60 -11.79
C ASP A 110 3.91 -1.68 -10.56
N LEU A 111 3.77 -2.31 -9.39
CA LEU A 111 3.76 -1.64 -8.08
C LEU A 111 5.07 -1.83 -7.31
N ARG A 112 6.04 -2.57 -7.82
CA ARG A 112 7.27 -2.87 -7.07
C ARG A 112 7.90 -1.59 -6.52
N GLU A 113 8.35 -1.61 -5.26
CA GLU A 113 8.86 -0.45 -4.52
C GLU A 113 7.84 0.71 -4.32
N ASN A 114 6.55 0.47 -4.47
CA ASN A 114 5.53 1.45 -4.14
C ASN A 114 5.23 1.43 -2.64
N GLY A 115 5.76 2.38 -1.89
CA GLY A 115 5.58 2.50 -0.44
C GLY A 115 4.19 2.99 0.01
N GLY A 116 3.25 3.18 -0.92
CA GLY A 116 1.90 3.64 -0.61
C GLY A 116 1.66 5.13 -0.85
N GLY A 117 0.85 5.73 0.00
CA GLY A 117 0.38 7.11 -0.09
C GLY A 117 -1.10 7.21 0.29
N MET A 118 -1.93 7.81 -0.56
CA MET A 118 -3.35 8.00 -0.30
C MET A 118 -4.16 6.74 -0.65
N VAL A 119 -4.94 6.25 0.30
CA VAL A 119 -5.86 5.11 0.09
C VAL A 119 -6.91 5.46 -0.96
N THR A 120 -7.36 6.70 -1.01
CA THR A 120 -8.32 7.19 -2.03
C THR A 120 -7.77 7.06 -3.45
N SER A 121 -6.48 7.30 -3.68
CA SER A 121 -5.84 7.11 -4.97
C SER A 121 -5.74 5.63 -5.36
N ALA A 122 -5.42 4.77 -4.39
CA ALA A 122 -5.41 3.33 -4.57
C ALA A 122 -6.82 2.80 -4.92
N GLU A 123 -7.85 3.26 -4.21
CA GLU A 123 -9.25 2.93 -4.47
C GLU A 123 -9.71 3.44 -5.85
N ALA A 124 -9.39 4.69 -6.20
CA ALA A 124 -9.76 5.28 -7.49
C ALA A 124 -9.18 4.49 -8.68
N LEU A 125 -7.94 4.00 -8.56
CA LEU A 125 -7.34 3.14 -9.57
C LEU A 125 -8.00 1.75 -9.58
N ALA A 126 -8.18 1.11 -8.40
CA ALA A 126 -8.79 -0.22 -8.31
C ALA A 126 -10.24 -0.25 -8.82
N ALA A 127 -11.01 0.82 -8.59
CA ALA A 127 -12.39 0.99 -9.06
C ALA A 127 -12.55 0.91 -10.59
N ARG A 128 -11.44 1.04 -11.33
CA ARG A 128 -11.41 0.91 -12.78
C ARG A 128 -11.47 -0.54 -13.27
N PHE A 129 -11.31 -1.51 -12.39
CA PHE A 129 -11.19 -2.93 -12.73
C PHE A 129 -12.41 -3.77 -12.34
N THR A 130 -13.47 -3.17 -11.82
CA THR A 130 -14.73 -3.85 -11.49
C THR A 130 -15.93 -3.19 -12.16
N ASN A 131 -16.98 -3.97 -12.44
CA ASN A 131 -18.28 -3.49 -12.92
C ASN A 131 -19.35 -3.52 -11.84
N GLU A 132 -19.06 -4.13 -10.69
CA GLU A 132 -19.99 -4.33 -9.59
C GLU A 132 -19.33 -3.95 -8.25
N GLU A 133 -20.14 -3.79 -7.21
CA GLU A 133 -19.65 -3.62 -5.85
C GLU A 133 -19.02 -4.92 -5.35
N VAL A 134 -17.79 -4.84 -4.86
CA VAL A 134 -17.03 -6.00 -4.39
C VAL A 134 -16.65 -5.81 -2.92
N LEU A 135 -17.05 -6.74 -2.06
CA LEU A 135 -16.55 -6.80 -0.69
C LEU A 135 -15.08 -7.18 -0.72
N VAL A 136 -14.21 -6.28 -0.27
CA VAL A 136 -12.74 -6.44 -0.30
C VAL A 136 -12.13 -6.67 1.08
N GLY A 137 -12.90 -6.47 2.14
CA GLY A 137 -12.44 -6.68 3.50
C GLY A 137 -13.30 -5.98 4.55
N TYR A 138 -12.73 -5.86 5.73
CA TYR A 138 -13.36 -5.19 6.86
C TYR A 138 -12.36 -4.29 7.56
N MET A 139 -12.84 -3.30 8.29
CA MET A 139 -12.03 -2.37 9.07
C MET A 139 -12.71 -2.07 10.41
N GLN A 140 -11.91 -1.84 11.43
CA GLN A 140 -12.33 -1.33 12.74
C GLN A 140 -11.58 -0.04 13.05
N HIS A 141 -12.19 0.79 13.87
CA HIS A 141 -11.55 2.01 14.39
C HIS A 141 -11.41 1.88 15.91
N LYS A 142 -10.32 2.41 16.45
CA LYS A 142 -10.14 2.55 17.88
C LYS A 142 -11.21 3.49 18.44
N THR A 143 -11.88 3.09 19.52
CA THR A 143 -13.00 3.85 20.14
C THR A 143 -12.74 4.27 21.57
N GLY A 144 -11.67 3.76 22.19
CA GLY A 144 -11.34 4.06 23.57
C GLY A 144 -9.90 3.74 23.93
N ARG A 145 -9.56 3.88 25.21
CA ARG A 145 -8.18 3.68 25.74
C ARG A 145 -7.87 2.22 26.05
N GLY A 146 -8.87 1.39 26.26
CA GLY A 146 -8.69 -0.03 26.59
C GLY A 146 -8.13 -0.82 25.41
N HIS A 147 -7.41 -1.91 25.68
CA HIS A 147 -6.73 -2.71 24.64
C HIS A 147 -7.71 -3.18 23.53
N ASN A 148 -8.93 -3.56 23.90
CA ASN A 148 -9.93 -4.11 23.00
C ASN A 148 -11.05 -3.12 22.59
N ASP A 149 -10.88 -1.83 22.85
CA ASP A 149 -11.88 -0.81 22.54
C ASP A 149 -11.86 -0.49 21.04
N PHE A 150 -12.54 -1.30 20.27
CA PHE A 150 -12.71 -1.11 18.83
C PHE A 150 -14.17 -1.04 18.42
N SER A 151 -14.48 -0.29 17.38
CA SER A 151 -15.80 -0.28 16.74
C SER A 151 -16.19 -1.68 16.21
N PRO A 152 -17.46 -1.93 15.95
CA PRO A 152 -17.86 -3.07 15.12
C PRO A 152 -17.11 -3.04 13.77
N ARG A 153 -16.88 -4.23 13.20
CA ARG A 153 -16.27 -4.36 11.87
C ARG A 153 -17.17 -3.74 10.82
N ARG A 154 -16.63 -2.81 10.04
CA ARG A 154 -17.30 -2.21 8.89
C ARG A 154 -16.79 -2.85 7.62
N GLN A 155 -17.70 -3.17 6.71
CA GLN A 155 -17.34 -3.66 5.38
C GLN A 155 -16.60 -2.60 4.58
N GLN A 156 -15.54 -3.03 3.90
CA GLN A 156 -14.87 -2.25 2.86
C GLN A 156 -15.39 -2.74 1.51
N ILE A 157 -16.11 -1.90 0.80
CA ILE A 157 -16.71 -2.20 -0.50
C ILE A 157 -16.00 -1.37 -1.57
N LEU A 158 -15.35 -2.06 -2.52
CA LEU A 158 -14.84 -1.42 -3.73
C LEU A 158 -16.01 -1.20 -4.69
N LYS A 159 -16.30 0.07 -5.01
CA LYS A 159 -17.36 0.44 -5.94
C LYS A 159 -16.79 0.68 -7.34
N PRO A 160 -17.53 0.32 -8.41
CA PRO A 160 -17.08 0.59 -9.77
C PRO A 160 -16.98 2.08 -10.06
N SER A 161 -15.94 2.48 -10.77
CA SER A 161 -15.80 3.84 -11.27
C SER A 161 -16.91 4.20 -12.26
N LYS A 162 -17.33 5.46 -12.25
CA LYS A 162 -18.24 6.01 -13.28
C LYS A 162 -17.56 6.25 -14.63
N GLY A 163 -16.23 6.38 -14.67
CA GLY A 163 -15.44 6.55 -15.88
C GLY A 163 -15.11 5.24 -16.57
N LEU A 164 -14.16 5.28 -17.52
CA LEU A 164 -13.71 4.09 -18.24
C LEU A 164 -13.23 2.99 -17.30
N ARG A 165 -13.56 1.74 -17.63
CA ARG A 165 -13.19 0.56 -16.87
C ARG A 165 -12.51 -0.48 -17.75
N TRP A 166 -11.62 -1.25 -17.14
CA TRP A 166 -10.84 -2.30 -17.80
C TRP A 166 -11.29 -3.67 -17.29
N GLN A 167 -11.78 -4.51 -18.20
CA GLN A 167 -12.33 -5.83 -17.87
C GLN A 167 -11.51 -6.99 -18.45
N LYS A 168 -10.42 -6.68 -19.15
CA LYS A 168 -9.52 -7.71 -19.69
C LYS A 168 -8.54 -8.16 -18.60
N ARG A 169 -7.71 -9.16 -18.88
CA ARG A 169 -6.72 -9.70 -17.94
C ARG A 169 -5.78 -8.63 -17.40
N VAL A 170 -5.47 -8.72 -16.12
CA VAL A 170 -4.53 -7.85 -15.43
C VAL A 170 -3.52 -8.67 -14.65
N VAL A 171 -2.25 -8.32 -14.77
CA VAL A 171 -1.18 -8.80 -13.91
C VAL A 171 -0.71 -7.65 -13.03
N VAL A 172 -0.62 -7.86 -11.73
CA VAL A 172 -0.07 -6.89 -10.79
C VAL A 172 1.29 -7.41 -10.29
N LEU A 173 2.35 -6.64 -10.57
CA LEU A 173 3.69 -6.98 -10.12
C LEU A 173 3.93 -6.40 -8.72
N THR A 174 4.35 -7.27 -7.81
CA THR A 174 4.59 -6.92 -6.40
C THR A 174 5.97 -7.33 -5.93
N ASN A 175 6.44 -6.66 -4.89
CA ASN A 175 7.61 -7.06 -4.10
C ASN A 175 7.45 -6.58 -2.66
N ARG A 176 8.46 -6.81 -1.82
CA ARG A 176 8.45 -6.45 -0.41
C ARG A 176 8.34 -4.94 -0.18
N GLY A 177 8.75 -4.11 -1.14
CA GLY A 177 8.60 -2.65 -1.10
C GLY A 177 7.17 -2.14 -1.30
N VAL A 178 6.21 -2.99 -1.68
CA VAL A 178 4.78 -2.63 -1.79
C VAL A 178 4.18 -2.54 -0.39
N TYR A 179 3.83 -1.31 0.05
CA TYR A 179 3.46 -1.06 1.44
C TYR A 179 2.26 -0.11 1.56
N SER A 180 1.56 -0.14 2.71
CA SER A 180 0.49 0.82 3.04
C SER A 180 -0.62 0.87 1.99
N ALA A 181 -0.97 2.02 1.42
CA ALA A 181 -2.02 2.15 0.40
C ALA A 181 -1.76 1.27 -0.84
N ALA A 182 -0.50 0.95 -1.17
CA ALA A 182 -0.18 0.02 -2.25
C ALA A 182 -0.52 -1.43 -1.88
N ASN A 183 -0.34 -1.82 -0.61
CA ASN A 183 -0.83 -3.10 -0.10
C ASN A 183 -2.36 -3.19 -0.14
N GLU A 184 -3.06 -2.09 0.21
CA GLU A 184 -4.52 -2.02 0.08
C GLU A 184 -4.97 -2.18 -1.37
N PHE A 185 -4.29 -1.54 -2.33
CA PHE A 185 -4.56 -1.73 -3.74
C PHE A 185 -4.42 -3.21 -4.15
N VAL A 186 -3.35 -3.89 -3.72
CA VAL A 186 -3.17 -5.34 -4.01
C VAL A 186 -4.30 -6.15 -3.39
N LYS A 187 -4.74 -5.83 -2.17
CA LYS A 187 -5.91 -6.46 -1.54
C LYS A 187 -7.17 -6.31 -2.39
N TYR A 188 -7.45 -5.11 -2.90
CA TYR A 188 -8.60 -4.87 -3.78
C TYR A 188 -8.51 -5.68 -5.07
N MET A 189 -7.36 -5.61 -5.75
CA MET A 189 -7.14 -6.28 -7.03
C MET A 189 -7.23 -7.80 -6.91
N LYS A 190 -6.75 -8.38 -5.81
CA LYS A 190 -6.82 -9.81 -5.51
C LYS A 190 -8.26 -10.34 -5.42
N CYS A 191 -9.23 -9.48 -5.13
CA CYS A 191 -10.64 -9.84 -5.08
C CYS A 191 -11.29 -9.95 -6.46
N LEU A 192 -10.60 -9.55 -7.54
CA LEU A 192 -11.12 -9.48 -8.90
C LEU A 192 -10.70 -10.72 -9.71
N PRO A 193 -11.63 -11.41 -10.39
CA PRO A 193 -11.35 -12.70 -11.02
C PRO A 193 -10.37 -12.63 -12.21
N GLN A 194 -10.29 -11.47 -12.89
CA GLN A 194 -9.39 -11.28 -14.04
C GLN A 194 -7.96 -10.88 -13.63
N VAL A 195 -7.67 -10.77 -12.33
CA VAL A 195 -6.39 -10.29 -11.81
C VAL A 195 -5.52 -11.43 -11.33
N THR A 196 -4.25 -11.39 -11.70
CA THR A 196 -3.20 -12.28 -11.21
C THR A 196 -2.10 -11.45 -10.53
N ILE A 197 -1.75 -11.81 -9.29
CA ILE A 197 -0.63 -11.19 -8.58
C ILE A 197 0.64 -12.00 -8.89
N VAL A 198 1.71 -11.32 -9.27
CA VAL A 198 3.01 -11.92 -9.67
C VAL A 198 4.13 -11.19 -8.95
N GLY A 199 5.11 -11.95 -8.47
CA GLY A 199 6.28 -11.43 -7.76
C GLY A 199 6.35 -11.91 -6.32
N ASP A 200 6.89 -11.11 -5.42
CA ASP A 200 7.03 -11.44 -4.02
C ASP A 200 5.88 -10.90 -3.17
N ARG A 201 5.83 -11.31 -1.91
CA ARG A 201 4.88 -10.80 -0.93
C ARG A 201 5.09 -9.30 -0.72
N THR A 202 4.00 -8.60 -0.53
CA THR A 202 4.00 -7.17 -0.13
C THR A 202 4.59 -7.00 1.28
N GLY A 203 4.96 -5.78 1.62
CA GLY A 203 5.42 -5.41 2.96
C GLY A 203 4.31 -5.26 4.00
N GLY A 204 3.05 -5.25 3.59
CA GLY A 204 1.92 -5.03 4.49
C GLY A 204 1.65 -3.55 4.77
N GLY A 205 1.56 -3.17 6.06
CA GLY A 205 1.33 -1.77 6.45
C GLY A 205 -0.12 -1.30 6.28
N ALA A 206 -1.10 -2.20 6.39
CA ALA A 206 -2.48 -1.81 6.56
C ALA A 206 -2.68 -1.24 7.98
N GLY A 207 -3.58 -0.27 8.19
CA GLY A 207 -3.86 0.17 9.54
C GLY A 207 -4.14 1.66 9.71
N LEU A 208 -4.16 2.45 8.64
CA LEU A 208 -4.41 3.90 8.67
C LEU A 208 -3.69 4.57 9.83
N PRO A 209 -2.43 4.96 9.68
CA PRO A 209 -1.63 5.48 10.78
C PRO A 209 -2.19 6.79 11.32
N PHE A 210 -2.13 6.92 12.63
CA PHE A 210 -2.48 8.09 13.39
C PHE A 210 -1.24 8.64 14.09
N SER A 211 -1.20 9.94 14.36
CA SER A 211 -0.09 10.57 15.08
C SER A 211 -0.59 11.21 16.37
N SER A 212 0.24 11.13 17.42
CA SER A 212 0.02 11.79 18.71
C SER A 212 1.30 12.49 19.16
N GLU A 213 1.15 13.64 19.77
CA GLU A 213 2.27 14.40 20.33
C GLU A 213 2.60 13.91 21.73
N LEU A 214 3.88 13.81 22.04
CA LEU A 214 4.41 13.53 23.36
C LEU A 214 4.60 14.83 24.15
N PRO A 215 4.69 14.78 25.50
CA PRO A 215 4.84 15.99 26.33
C PRO A 215 6.05 16.88 25.99
N ASN A 216 7.10 16.30 25.40
CA ASN A 216 8.29 17.02 24.95
C ASN A 216 8.19 17.57 23.52
N GLY A 217 7.01 17.49 22.88
CA GLY A 217 6.79 17.96 21.50
C GLY A 217 7.18 16.96 20.41
N TRP A 218 7.72 15.78 20.75
CA TRP A 218 7.98 14.75 19.76
C TRP A 218 6.66 14.10 19.31
N ILE A 219 6.66 13.53 18.08
CA ILE A 219 5.47 12.91 17.53
C ILE A 219 5.68 11.41 17.42
N VAL A 220 4.78 10.63 18.01
CA VAL A 220 4.67 9.20 17.77
C VAL A 220 3.57 8.92 16.75
N ARG A 221 3.88 8.11 15.73
CA ARG A 221 2.93 7.64 14.73
C ARG A 221 2.75 6.13 14.88
N PHE A 222 1.53 5.65 14.72
CA PHE A 222 1.20 4.23 14.88
C PHE A 222 -0.06 3.85 14.11
N SER A 223 -0.22 2.57 13.79
CA SER A 223 -1.44 2.03 13.15
C SER A 223 -2.61 2.05 14.13
N ALA A 224 -3.75 2.59 13.70
CA ALA A 224 -4.93 2.80 14.57
C ALA A 224 -6.18 2.04 14.12
N CYS A 225 -6.21 1.50 12.91
CA CYS A 225 -7.38 0.87 12.31
C CYS A 225 -7.05 -0.56 11.86
N PRO A 226 -7.33 -1.60 12.66
CA PRO A 226 -7.20 -2.97 12.21
C PRO A 226 -8.00 -3.22 10.93
N MET A 227 -7.33 -3.77 9.92
CA MET A 227 -7.93 -4.14 8.64
C MET A 227 -7.86 -5.65 8.45
N TYR A 228 -8.88 -6.21 7.83
CA TYR A 228 -9.06 -7.65 7.67
C TYR A 228 -9.38 -7.97 6.21
N ASP A 229 -8.87 -9.11 5.75
CA ASP A 229 -9.25 -9.70 4.47
C ASP A 229 -10.73 -10.18 4.52
N ARG A 230 -11.38 -10.25 3.36
CA ARG A 230 -12.77 -10.75 3.25
C ARG A 230 -12.94 -12.21 3.71
N VAL A 231 -11.88 -13.03 3.64
CA VAL A 231 -11.92 -14.48 3.94
C VAL A 231 -11.46 -14.78 5.35
N ARG A 232 -10.54 -14.01 5.92
CA ARG A 232 -9.97 -14.24 7.24
C ARG A 232 -10.57 -13.29 8.27
N HIS A 233 -11.48 -13.82 9.10
CA HIS A 233 -12.10 -13.06 10.18
C HIS A 233 -11.21 -12.87 11.43
N ARG A 234 -9.98 -13.37 11.44
CA ARG A 234 -9.07 -13.22 12.57
C ARG A 234 -7.97 -12.22 12.22
N PRO A 235 -7.69 -11.22 13.09
CA PRO A 235 -6.41 -10.53 13.02
C PRO A 235 -5.33 -11.61 13.21
N ASN A 236 -4.24 -11.54 12.47
CA ASN A 236 -3.10 -12.37 12.78
C ASN A 236 -2.75 -12.15 14.26
N ALA A 237 -2.57 -13.22 15.02
CA ALA A 237 -2.28 -13.20 16.47
C ALA A 237 -1.03 -12.37 16.82
N SER A 238 -0.24 -11.97 15.82
CA SER A 238 0.97 -11.14 15.93
C SER A 238 0.74 -9.65 15.68
N GLY A 239 -0.51 -9.18 15.44
CA GLY A 239 -0.77 -7.78 15.06
C GLY A 239 -0.14 -7.34 13.74
N ARG A 240 0.53 -8.26 13.02
CA ARG A 240 1.20 -7.93 11.76
C ARG A 240 0.15 -7.77 10.66
N HIS A 241 0.26 -6.69 9.91
CA HIS A 241 -0.56 -6.41 8.75
C HIS A 241 -0.40 -7.51 7.69
N GLU A 242 -1.52 -7.89 7.07
CA GLU A 242 -1.48 -8.93 6.04
C GLU A 242 -0.63 -8.49 4.85
N THR A 243 0.21 -9.41 4.39
CA THR A 243 1.00 -9.29 3.17
C THR A 243 0.35 -10.13 2.07
N TYR A 244 0.38 -9.64 0.84
CA TYR A 244 -0.24 -10.28 -0.30
C TYR A 244 0.82 -10.70 -1.32
N GLY A 245 0.68 -11.91 -1.87
CA GLY A 245 1.59 -12.45 -2.85
C GLY A 245 0.97 -13.57 -3.66
N PRO A 246 1.72 -14.19 -4.59
CA PRO A 246 1.26 -15.30 -5.39
C PRO A 246 0.77 -16.46 -4.51
N GLY A 247 -0.37 -17.07 -4.90
CA GLY A 247 -0.90 -18.27 -4.22
C GLY A 247 -1.68 -18.02 -2.92
N THR A 248 -1.79 -16.80 -2.41
CA THR A 248 -2.65 -16.47 -1.25
C THR A 248 -4.06 -16.15 -1.75
N ARG A 249 -4.88 -17.16 -2.02
CA ARG A 249 -6.33 -17.01 -2.29
C ARG A 249 -7.15 -17.29 -1.03
#